data_66b796a3a2c84d68d6003f83c60b151b
#
_entry.id   66b796a3a2c84d68d6003f83c60b151b
#
_cell.length_a   1.000
_cell.length_b   1.000
_cell.length_c   1.000
_cell.angle_alpha   90.00
_cell.angle_beta   90.00
_cell.angle_gamma   90.00
#
_symmetry.space_group_name_H-M   'P 1'
#
loop_
_entity.id
_entity.type
_entity.pdbx_description
1 polymer ?
#
loop_
_entity_poly.entity_id
_entity_poly.type
_entity_poly.pdbx_seq_one_letter_code
_entity_poly.pdbx_strand_id
1 'polypeptide(L)'
;MIRSYDKKYLKIALPAALEGLFMILLASADLIMVGTLGAVSIAAVSIFLQPRLVILCFTRSLASSVTLLVSRDAGRNDRTNASDILKKSIFIGAIVLLFIHIIFYLFLEDIFYLMGAKTEYMAEALAYGNIALLSVFISSFTLFFQAVQLGFGQTTIIMKTNILGNIVNVIMNFILIFGMGPIPAMGVAGAAIGTVISTIFSLCWTIYLMKKDHLLEGGSFIPDQAYFKKVTPIFLSVFSEQGFERIGMVLFTRMAASLGTIPFAVHSICMNIADIYWDYIVGFGKASMVTAGQSIGKKSETEWHAFKRAGIKWTLICSTAAFTLTAVFREEIFSFYSSDPEALAMSGIAMLICAVVNFPAGHALTCAGILRGSGKTASVAAYAFVSITILRPIMTAFFLFVMSWGLVGAWCALLLDQCIRASCATILLHRLQKAGWNKMIEKLA
;
A
#
# COMPACT_ATOMS: atom_id res chain seq x y z
N MET A 1 -32.80 -0.23 4.41
CA MET A 1 -31.68 0.11 5.31
C MET A 1 -30.35 -0.53 4.88
N ILE A 2 -30.26 -1.82 4.56
CA ILE A 2 -29.03 -2.52 4.13
C ILE A 2 -28.42 -1.88 2.87
N ARG A 3 -29.22 -1.59 1.82
CA ARG A 3 -28.74 -0.91 0.60
C ARG A 3 -28.09 0.47 0.86
N SER A 4 -28.49 1.18 1.92
CA SER A 4 -27.91 2.47 2.29
C SER A 4 -26.49 2.35 2.81
N TYR A 5 -26.19 1.33 3.63
CA TYR A 5 -24.84 1.08 4.14
C TYR A 5 -23.90 0.53 3.07
N ASP A 6 -24.39 -0.34 2.17
CA ASP A 6 -23.65 -0.77 0.99
C ASP A 6 -23.20 0.43 0.15
N LYS A 7 -24.10 1.37 -0.15
CA LYS A 7 -23.79 2.57 -0.92
C LYS A 7 -22.76 3.47 -0.20
N LYS A 8 -22.93 3.66 1.12
CA LYS A 8 -21.97 4.42 1.92
C LYS A 8 -20.58 3.76 1.95
N TYR A 9 -20.53 2.44 2.11
CA TYR A 9 -19.28 1.69 2.10
C TYR A 9 -18.57 1.80 0.74
N LEU A 10 -19.28 1.57 -0.36
CA LEU A 10 -18.74 1.67 -1.71
C LEU A 10 -18.28 3.08 -2.07
N LYS A 11 -18.91 4.12 -1.53
CA LYS A 11 -18.44 5.50 -1.71
C LYS A 11 -17.04 5.74 -1.15
N ILE A 12 -16.62 4.94 -0.17
CA ILE A 12 -15.26 4.97 0.40
C ILE A 12 -14.36 3.95 -0.30
N ALA A 13 -14.85 2.72 -0.48
CA ALA A 13 -14.05 1.61 -0.97
C ALA A 13 -13.69 1.72 -2.46
N LEU A 14 -14.66 2.10 -3.30
CA LEU A 14 -14.46 2.12 -4.75
C LEU A 14 -13.42 3.16 -5.20
N PRO A 15 -13.47 4.42 -4.73
CA PRO A 15 -12.42 5.37 -5.08
C PRO A 15 -11.03 4.93 -4.58
N ALA A 16 -10.94 4.34 -3.38
CA ALA A 16 -9.67 3.85 -2.85
C ALA A 16 -9.11 2.65 -3.64
N ALA A 17 -9.98 1.80 -4.19
CA ALA A 17 -9.61 0.69 -5.05
C ALA A 17 -9.18 1.16 -6.45
N LEU A 18 -9.94 2.09 -7.04
CA LEU A 18 -9.63 2.65 -8.35
C LEU A 18 -8.35 3.49 -8.35
N GLU A 19 -8.07 4.18 -7.24
CA GLU A 19 -6.82 4.94 -7.06
C GLU A 19 -5.60 4.07 -7.33
N GLY A 20 -5.53 2.86 -6.72
CA GLY A 20 -4.43 1.93 -6.93
C GLY A 20 -4.24 1.56 -8.40
N LEU A 21 -5.32 1.21 -9.10
CA LEU A 21 -5.27 0.88 -10.53
C LEU A 21 -4.76 2.05 -11.39
N PHE A 22 -5.23 3.27 -11.14
CA PHE A 22 -4.74 4.47 -11.84
C PHE A 22 -3.27 4.74 -11.55
N MET A 23 -2.82 4.51 -10.31
CA MET A 23 -1.41 4.70 -9.93
C MET A 23 -0.47 3.76 -10.70
N ILE A 24 -0.87 2.49 -10.92
CA ILE A 24 -0.07 1.55 -11.73
C ILE A 24 0.03 2.04 -13.18
N LEU A 25 -1.08 2.42 -13.79
CA LEU A 25 -1.09 2.89 -15.19
C LEU A 25 -0.18 4.11 -15.39
N LEU A 26 -0.22 5.06 -14.45
CA LEU A 26 0.58 6.28 -14.54
C LEU A 26 2.07 6.04 -14.24
N ALA A 27 2.39 5.15 -13.30
CA ALA A 27 3.77 4.74 -13.05
C ALA A 27 4.39 4.01 -14.27
N SER A 28 3.57 3.27 -15.03
CA SER A 28 4.01 2.65 -16.27
C SER A 28 4.36 3.71 -17.33
N ALA A 29 3.62 4.82 -17.41
CA ALA A 29 3.93 5.91 -18.33
C ALA A 29 5.29 6.56 -18.02
N ASP A 30 5.60 6.77 -16.74
CA ASP A 30 6.90 7.29 -16.31
C ASP A 30 8.05 6.37 -16.72
N LEU A 31 7.88 5.05 -16.51
CA LEU A 31 8.89 4.07 -16.88
C LEU A 31 9.08 3.98 -18.40
N ILE A 32 8.01 4.11 -19.18
CA ILE A 32 8.08 4.16 -20.65
C ILE A 32 8.88 5.39 -21.10
N MET A 33 8.62 6.57 -20.54
CA MET A 33 9.35 7.80 -20.89
C MET A 33 10.84 7.67 -20.56
N VAL A 34 11.20 7.18 -19.37
CA VAL A 34 12.60 6.92 -19.01
C VAL A 34 13.22 5.83 -19.89
N GLY A 35 12.43 4.84 -20.29
CA GLY A 35 12.85 3.74 -21.15
C GLY A 35 13.33 4.20 -22.54
N THR A 36 12.81 5.31 -23.06
CA THR A 36 13.30 5.88 -24.33
C THR A 36 14.73 6.43 -24.26
N LEU A 37 15.24 6.70 -23.05
CA LEU A 37 16.64 7.11 -22.84
C LEU A 37 17.62 5.94 -22.85
N GLY A 38 17.13 4.70 -22.76
CA GLY A 38 17.94 3.48 -22.80
C GLY A 38 17.90 2.65 -21.54
N ALA A 39 18.48 1.43 -21.60
CA ALA A 39 18.47 0.46 -20.51
C ALA A 39 19.23 0.94 -19.26
N VAL A 40 20.30 1.72 -19.45
CA VAL A 40 21.09 2.33 -18.37
C VAL A 40 20.23 3.23 -17.51
N SER A 41 19.43 4.10 -18.12
CA SER A 41 18.55 5.03 -17.45
C SER A 41 17.40 4.32 -16.71
N ILE A 42 16.86 3.23 -17.28
CA ILE A 42 15.87 2.38 -16.58
C ILE A 42 16.50 1.79 -15.31
N ALA A 43 17.71 1.24 -15.41
CA ALA A 43 18.41 0.65 -14.26
C ALA A 43 18.69 1.71 -13.17
N ALA A 44 19.12 2.91 -13.59
CA ALA A 44 19.39 4.04 -12.70
C ALA A 44 18.15 4.50 -11.90
N VAL A 45 16.98 4.57 -12.52
CA VAL A 45 15.72 4.91 -11.82
C VAL A 45 15.23 3.75 -10.96
N SER A 46 15.35 2.52 -11.46
CA SER A 46 14.83 1.33 -10.78
C SER A 46 15.57 1.02 -9.47
N ILE A 47 16.88 1.29 -9.38
CA ILE A 47 17.65 1.04 -8.15
C ILE A 47 17.14 1.87 -6.97
N PHE A 48 16.55 3.05 -7.22
CA PHE A 48 16.00 3.92 -6.19
C PHE A 48 14.67 3.41 -5.60
N LEU A 49 13.99 2.47 -6.24
CA LEU A 49 12.69 1.97 -5.77
C LEU A 49 12.77 1.36 -4.37
N GLN A 50 13.82 0.60 -4.07
CA GLN A 50 13.94 -0.06 -2.76
C GLN A 50 14.23 0.93 -1.63
N PRO A 51 15.22 1.86 -1.73
CA PRO A 51 15.41 2.94 -0.76
C PRO A 51 14.14 3.74 -0.49
N ARG A 52 13.42 4.12 -1.55
CA ARG A 52 12.12 4.80 -1.45
C ARG A 52 11.12 4.02 -0.59
N LEU A 53 11.00 2.70 -0.80
CA LEU A 53 10.06 1.86 -0.05
C LEU A 53 10.41 1.78 1.44
N VAL A 54 11.71 1.76 1.79
CA VAL A 54 12.16 1.78 3.19
C VAL A 54 11.72 3.08 3.88
N ILE A 55 11.94 4.23 3.25
CA ILE A 55 11.50 5.53 3.78
C ILE A 55 9.97 5.56 3.92
N LEU A 56 9.26 5.11 2.90
CA LEU A 56 7.80 5.10 2.89
C LEU A 56 7.21 4.11 3.90
N CYS A 57 7.93 3.10 4.36
CA CYS A 57 7.47 2.20 5.42
C CYS A 57 7.17 2.97 6.71
N PHE A 58 8.08 3.86 7.12
CA PHE A 58 7.84 4.77 8.26
C PHE A 58 6.62 5.67 8.03
N THR A 59 6.60 6.36 6.89
CA THR A 59 5.54 7.32 6.55
C THR A 59 4.16 6.65 6.52
N ARG A 60 4.04 5.52 5.84
CA ARG A 60 2.78 4.76 5.72
C ARG A 60 2.30 4.24 7.06
N SER A 61 3.21 3.84 7.94
CA SER A 61 2.86 3.35 9.28
C SER A 61 2.33 4.45 10.17
N LEU A 62 2.96 5.63 10.14
CA LEU A 62 2.48 6.80 10.86
C LEU A 62 1.15 7.29 10.29
N ALA A 63 1.03 7.41 8.96
CA ALA A 63 -0.22 7.79 8.28
C ALA A 63 -1.38 6.81 8.60
N SER A 64 -1.12 5.50 8.63
CA SER A 64 -2.13 4.51 9.02
C SER A 64 -2.59 4.69 10.47
N SER A 65 -1.68 5.03 11.37
CA SER A 65 -2.00 5.34 12.77
C SER A 65 -2.88 6.58 12.89
N VAL A 66 -2.55 7.63 12.14
CA VAL A 66 -3.36 8.84 12.04
C VAL A 66 -4.76 8.51 11.51
N THR A 67 -4.85 7.79 10.40
CA THR A 67 -6.13 7.40 9.79
C THR A 67 -7.01 6.66 10.78
N LEU A 68 -6.43 5.72 11.54
CA LEU A 68 -7.16 4.93 12.52
C LEU A 68 -7.76 5.79 13.63
N LEU A 69 -6.96 6.67 14.23
CA LEU A 69 -7.41 7.55 15.31
C LEU A 69 -8.42 8.57 14.79
N VAL A 70 -8.11 9.24 13.68
CA VAL A 70 -9.00 10.22 13.04
C VAL A 70 -10.33 9.59 12.61
N SER A 71 -10.35 8.32 12.19
CA SER A 71 -11.62 7.66 11.84
C SER A 71 -12.59 7.60 13.03
N ARG A 72 -12.08 7.43 14.25
CA ARG A 72 -12.89 7.47 15.49
C ARG A 72 -13.36 8.87 15.80
N ASP A 73 -12.46 9.86 15.64
CA ASP A 73 -12.81 11.28 15.85
C ASP A 73 -13.83 11.77 14.81
N ALA A 74 -13.71 11.32 13.57
CA ALA A 74 -14.71 11.56 12.53
C ALA A 74 -16.09 10.98 12.91
N GLY A 75 -16.09 9.80 13.55
CA GLY A 75 -17.32 9.22 14.10
C GLY A 75 -17.93 10.07 15.22
N ARG A 76 -17.10 10.71 16.06
CA ARG A 76 -17.51 11.63 17.14
C ARG A 76 -17.81 13.05 16.63
N ASN A 77 -17.56 13.33 15.35
CA ASN A 77 -17.58 14.66 14.74
C ASN A 77 -16.59 15.64 15.39
N ASP A 78 -15.46 15.13 15.91
CA ASP A 78 -14.41 15.90 16.59
C ASP A 78 -13.28 16.24 15.60
N ARG A 79 -13.45 17.33 14.86
CA ARG A 79 -12.47 17.83 13.90
C ARG A 79 -11.23 18.40 14.59
N THR A 80 -11.40 18.98 15.77
CA THR A 80 -10.31 19.59 16.52
C THR A 80 -9.30 18.56 16.98
N ASN A 81 -9.74 17.44 17.54
CA ASN A 81 -8.84 16.36 17.94
C ASN A 81 -8.17 15.70 16.72
N ALA A 82 -8.91 15.56 15.61
CA ALA A 82 -8.33 15.06 14.36
C ALA A 82 -7.20 15.98 13.84
N SER A 83 -7.39 17.30 13.89
CA SER A 83 -6.36 18.31 13.54
C SER A 83 -5.17 18.26 14.52
N ASP A 84 -5.41 18.07 15.81
CA ASP A 84 -4.37 17.93 16.83
C ASP A 84 -3.47 16.71 16.57
N ILE A 85 -4.08 15.54 16.33
CA ILE A 85 -3.35 14.33 15.97
C ILE A 85 -2.51 14.53 14.69
N LEU A 86 -3.07 15.17 13.66
CA LEU A 86 -2.35 15.48 12.43
C LEU A 86 -1.13 16.35 12.68
N LYS A 87 -1.30 17.49 13.36
CA LYS A 87 -0.23 18.47 13.60
C LYS A 87 0.92 17.88 14.39
N LYS A 88 0.61 17.13 15.45
CA LYS A 88 1.60 16.40 16.26
C LYS A 88 2.32 15.33 15.42
N SER A 89 1.59 14.62 14.54
CA SER A 89 2.18 13.62 13.63
C SER A 89 3.06 14.26 12.56
N ILE A 90 2.68 15.43 12.03
CA ILE A 90 3.52 16.21 11.11
C ILE A 90 4.82 16.63 11.80
N PHE A 91 4.77 17.11 13.04
CA PHE A 91 5.95 17.54 13.77
C PHE A 91 6.93 16.38 14.01
N ILE A 92 6.44 15.24 14.54
CA ILE A 92 7.27 14.04 14.74
C ILE A 92 7.75 13.49 13.40
N GLY A 93 6.85 13.40 12.42
CA GLY A 93 7.17 12.94 11.07
C GLY A 93 8.25 13.79 10.42
N ALA A 94 8.18 15.12 10.55
CA ALA A 94 9.19 16.02 10.01
C ALA A 94 10.58 15.76 10.60
N ILE A 95 10.69 15.62 11.92
CA ILE A 95 11.97 15.36 12.59
C ILE A 95 12.55 14.01 12.16
N VAL A 96 11.76 12.95 12.23
CA VAL A 96 12.22 11.59 11.91
C VAL A 96 12.54 11.45 10.42
N LEU A 97 11.69 11.99 9.55
CA LEU A 97 11.93 11.96 8.11
C LEU A 97 13.15 12.78 7.71
N LEU A 98 13.34 13.96 8.31
CA LEU A 98 14.54 14.76 8.06
C LEU A 98 15.81 13.97 8.42
N PHE A 99 15.83 13.33 9.59
CA PHE A 99 16.93 12.49 10.01
C PHE A 99 17.16 11.30 9.04
N ILE A 100 16.11 10.59 8.66
CA ILE A 100 16.19 9.50 7.67
C ILE A 100 16.73 10.03 6.34
N HIS A 101 16.21 11.15 5.83
CA HIS A 101 16.64 11.70 4.55
C HIS A 101 18.09 12.19 4.57
N ILE A 102 18.57 12.77 5.68
CA ILE A 102 19.97 13.14 5.83
C ILE A 102 20.86 11.88 5.75
N ILE A 103 20.51 10.79 6.45
CA ILE A 103 21.25 9.53 6.37
C ILE A 103 21.24 8.99 4.92
N PHE A 104 20.06 8.94 4.28
CA PHE A 104 19.97 8.42 2.92
C PHE A 104 20.73 9.30 1.92
N TYR A 105 20.73 10.62 2.09
CA TYR A 105 21.49 11.54 1.25
C TYR A 105 22.99 11.37 1.39
N LEU A 106 23.49 11.23 2.63
CA LEU A 106 24.92 11.07 2.90
C LEU A 106 25.49 9.72 2.45
N PHE A 107 24.68 8.66 2.53
CA PHE A 107 25.08 7.29 2.23
C PHE A 107 24.39 6.72 0.98
N LEU A 108 23.87 7.57 0.07
CA LEU A 108 23.07 7.11 -1.06
C LEU A 108 23.85 6.21 -2.00
N GLU A 109 25.11 6.54 -2.26
CA GLU A 109 26.02 5.73 -3.09
C GLU A 109 26.28 4.36 -2.46
N ASP A 110 26.59 4.32 -1.17
CA ASP A 110 26.81 3.07 -0.44
C ASP A 110 25.55 2.20 -0.41
N ILE A 111 24.38 2.82 -0.24
CA ILE A 111 23.10 2.13 -0.29
C ILE A 111 22.85 1.52 -1.66
N PHE A 112 23.17 2.24 -2.74
CA PHE A 112 23.04 1.72 -4.10
C PHE A 112 24.01 0.57 -4.36
N TYR A 113 25.25 0.65 -3.90
CA TYR A 113 26.22 -0.46 -3.97
C TYR A 113 25.73 -1.68 -3.19
N LEU A 114 25.21 -1.49 -1.97
CA LEU A 114 24.63 -2.57 -1.16
C LEU A 114 23.45 -3.26 -1.88
N MET A 115 22.70 -2.51 -2.69
CA MET A 115 21.59 -3.03 -3.49
C MET A 115 22.02 -3.64 -4.83
N GLY A 116 23.31 -3.66 -5.11
CA GLY A 116 23.87 -4.27 -6.32
C GLY A 116 23.94 -3.35 -7.53
N ALA A 117 23.94 -2.03 -7.32
CA ALA A 117 24.15 -1.08 -8.41
C ALA A 117 25.53 -1.29 -9.06
N LYS A 118 25.55 -1.20 -10.39
CA LYS A 118 26.79 -1.26 -11.16
C LYS A 118 27.34 0.13 -11.42
N THR A 119 28.67 0.23 -11.55
CA THR A 119 29.37 1.48 -11.84
C THR A 119 28.87 2.16 -13.14
N GLU A 120 28.41 1.34 -14.10
CA GLU A 120 27.93 1.78 -15.41
C GLU A 120 26.79 2.83 -15.34
N TYR A 121 25.85 2.65 -14.38
CA TYR A 121 24.70 3.56 -14.24
C TYR A 121 24.69 4.33 -12.91
N MET A 122 25.74 4.21 -12.10
CA MET A 122 25.81 4.84 -10.76
C MET A 122 25.67 6.36 -10.84
N ALA A 123 26.33 7.01 -11.81
CA ALA A 123 26.27 8.47 -11.96
C ALA A 123 24.82 8.97 -12.24
N GLU A 124 24.11 8.28 -13.13
CA GLU A 124 22.70 8.60 -13.41
C GLU A 124 21.80 8.27 -12.21
N ALA A 125 22.06 7.16 -11.51
CA ALA A 125 21.33 6.77 -10.32
C ALA A 125 21.46 7.80 -9.19
N LEU A 126 22.65 8.33 -8.96
CA LEU A 126 22.91 9.39 -7.98
C LEU A 126 22.26 10.72 -8.41
N ALA A 127 22.38 11.08 -9.69
CA ALA A 127 21.71 12.27 -10.23
C ALA A 127 20.19 12.23 -10.04
N TYR A 128 19.56 11.07 -10.29
CA TYR A 128 18.15 10.85 -10.04
C TYR A 128 17.83 10.80 -8.53
N GLY A 129 18.55 9.97 -7.79
CA GLY A 129 18.24 9.65 -6.39
C GLY A 129 18.32 10.84 -5.47
N ASN A 130 19.34 11.71 -5.63
CA ASN A 130 19.51 12.92 -4.83
C ASN A 130 18.31 13.88 -4.97
N ILE A 131 17.77 14.02 -6.19
CA ILE A 131 16.59 14.85 -6.43
C ILE A 131 15.31 14.12 -5.98
N ALA A 132 15.21 12.83 -6.28
CA ALA A 132 14.04 12.01 -5.95
C ALA A 132 13.82 11.86 -4.43
N LEU A 133 14.88 11.90 -3.60
CA LEU A 133 14.76 11.95 -2.14
C LEU A 133 13.87 13.13 -1.70
N LEU A 134 14.03 14.30 -2.30
CA LEU A 134 13.19 15.47 -1.99
C LEU A 134 11.71 15.17 -2.31
N SER A 135 11.41 14.49 -3.41
CA SER A 135 10.03 14.12 -3.74
C SER A 135 9.42 13.16 -2.70
N VAL A 136 10.23 12.21 -2.18
CA VAL A 136 9.79 11.29 -1.13
C VAL A 136 9.51 12.03 0.17
N PHE A 137 10.35 13.00 0.52
CA PHE A 137 10.13 13.86 1.68
C PHE A 137 8.80 14.62 1.59
N ILE A 138 8.58 15.32 0.48
CA ILE A 138 7.35 16.11 0.25
C ILE A 138 6.12 15.21 0.20
N SER A 139 6.16 14.09 -0.52
CA SER A 139 5.04 13.16 -0.62
C SER A 139 4.68 12.52 0.72
N SER A 140 5.64 12.40 1.64
CA SER A 140 5.37 11.92 3.00
C SER A 140 4.41 12.83 3.76
N PHE A 141 4.55 14.16 3.60
CA PHE A 141 3.58 15.10 4.19
C PHE A 141 2.21 15.02 3.53
N THR A 142 2.18 14.85 2.20
CA THR A 142 0.90 14.62 1.50
C THR A 142 0.17 13.42 2.07
N LEU A 143 0.88 12.32 2.36
CA LEU A 143 0.29 11.12 2.98
C LEU A 143 -0.25 11.38 4.39
N PHE A 144 0.40 12.23 5.20
CA PHE A 144 -0.13 12.60 6.53
C PHE A 144 -1.44 13.39 6.43
N PHE A 145 -1.53 14.35 5.51
CA PHE A 145 -2.76 15.09 5.26
C PHE A 145 -3.86 14.17 4.71
N GLN A 146 -3.53 13.32 3.75
CA GLN A 146 -4.47 12.34 3.19
C GLN A 146 -4.92 11.29 4.20
N ALA A 147 -4.12 11.00 5.24
CA ALA A 147 -4.52 10.12 6.33
C ALA A 147 -5.73 10.66 7.10
N VAL A 148 -5.81 11.98 7.31
CA VAL A 148 -6.98 12.61 7.90
C VAL A 148 -8.18 12.58 6.96
N GLN A 149 -7.99 12.94 5.69
CA GLN A 149 -9.06 12.86 4.69
C GLN A 149 -9.62 11.43 4.60
N LEU A 150 -8.75 10.42 4.63
CA LEU A 150 -9.14 9.01 4.65
C LEU A 150 -9.94 8.66 5.91
N GLY A 151 -9.53 9.13 7.08
CA GLY A 151 -10.24 8.94 8.35
C GLY A 151 -11.67 9.51 8.31
N PHE A 152 -11.87 10.64 7.63
CA PHE A 152 -13.20 11.21 7.35
C PHE A 152 -13.94 10.50 6.19
N GLY A 153 -13.32 9.54 5.51
CA GLY A 153 -13.91 8.81 4.38
C GLY A 153 -13.91 9.57 3.06
N GLN A 154 -13.07 10.60 2.92
CA GLN A 154 -12.98 11.46 1.73
C GLN A 154 -12.10 10.84 0.61
N THR A 155 -12.23 9.53 0.37
CA THR A 155 -11.39 8.79 -0.59
C THR A 155 -11.51 9.29 -2.04
N THR A 156 -12.67 9.81 -2.43
CA THR A 156 -12.86 10.42 -3.75
C THR A 156 -11.99 11.67 -3.95
N ILE A 157 -11.79 12.45 -2.89
CA ILE A 157 -10.93 13.63 -2.92
C ILE A 157 -9.47 13.19 -3.06
N ILE A 158 -9.04 12.21 -2.27
CA ILE A 158 -7.68 11.64 -2.34
C ILE A 158 -7.41 11.11 -3.75
N MET A 159 -8.30 10.26 -4.29
CA MET A 159 -8.17 9.71 -5.64
C MET A 159 -8.01 10.82 -6.69
N LYS A 160 -8.87 11.83 -6.67
CA LYS A 160 -8.80 12.95 -7.63
C LYS A 160 -7.49 13.73 -7.50
N THR A 161 -7.03 14.00 -6.28
CA THR A 161 -5.77 14.69 -6.02
C THR A 161 -4.58 13.90 -6.56
N ASN A 162 -4.56 12.58 -6.32
CA ASN A 162 -3.46 11.73 -6.77
C ASN A 162 -3.46 11.55 -8.30
N ILE A 163 -4.63 11.40 -8.92
CA ILE A 163 -4.74 11.37 -10.39
C ILE A 163 -4.25 12.69 -10.99
N LEU A 164 -4.70 13.83 -10.46
CA LEU A 164 -4.30 15.14 -10.95
C LEU A 164 -2.79 15.38 -10.77
N GLY A 165 -2.25 15.02 -9.60
CA GLY A 165 -0.80 15.09 -9.34
C GLY A 165 0.01 14.24 -10.31
N ASN A 166 -0.46 13.03 -10.64
CA ASN A 166 0.22 12.19 -11.62
C ASN A 166 0.09 12.71 -13.07
N ILE A 167 -1.03 13.32 -13.43
CA ILE A 167 -1.14 14.00 -14.74
C ILE A 167 -0.11 15.13 -14.84
N VAL A 168 0.04 15.95 -13.79
CA VAL A 168 1.08 16.97 -13.70
C VAL A 168 2.47 16.32 -13.80
N ASN A 169 2.70 15.20 -13.15
CA ASN A 169 3.96 14.45 -13.22
C ASN A 169 4.29 14.03 -14.66
N VAL A 170 3.36 13.38 -15.36
CA VAL A 170 3.55 12.94 -16.76
C VAL A 170 3.87 14.12 -17.68
N ILE A 171 3.14 15.24 -17.54
CA ILE A 171 3.37 16.45 -18.33
C ILE A 171 4.77 17.03 -18.04
N MET A 172 5.13 17.18 -16.77
CA MET A 172 6.42 17.74 -16.37
C MET A 172 7.57 16.83 -16.74
N ASN A 173 7.41 15.50 -16.61
CA ASN A 173 8.40 14.52 -17.05
C ASN A 173 8.62 14.63 -18.57
N PHE A 174 7.55 14.69 -19.36
CA PHE A 174 7.66 14.86 -20.80
C PHE A 174 8.46 16.13 -21.19
N ILE A 175 8.15 17.27 -20.56
CA ILE A 175 8.83 18.54 -20.83
C ILE A 175 10.31 18.50 -20.42
N LEU A 176 10.61 17.92 -19.23
CA LEU A 176 11.95 18.00 -18.65
C LEU A 176 12.88 16.88 -19.13
N ILE A 177 12.34 15.69 -19.43
CA ILE A 177 13.14 14.58 -19.97
C ILE A 177 13.62 14.91 -21.38
N PHE A 178 12.68 15.36 -22.26
CA PHE A 178 12.97 15.54 -23.67
C PHE A 178 13.38 16.97 -24.05
N GLY A 179 13.12 17.94 -23.18
CA GLY A 179 13.27 19.35 -23.48
C GLY A 179 12.10 19.90 -24.30
N MET A 180 11.71 21.13 -24.05
CA MET A 180 10.67 21.81 -24.84
C MET A 180 10.89 23.32 -24.87
N GLY A 181 11.00 23.89 -26.06
CA GLY A 181 11.24 25.32 -26.23
C GLY A 181 12.55 25.78 -25.57
N PRO A 182 12.54 26.69 -24.62
CA PRO A 182 13.75 27.18 -23.94
C PRO A 182 14.30 26.19 -22.86
N ILE A 183 13.58 25.12 -22.56
CA ILE A 183 13.96 24.15 -21.52
C ILE A 183 14.84 23.06 -22.19
N PRO A 184 16.10 22.89 -21.75
CA PRO A 184 16.96 21.85 -22.30
C PRO A 184 16.49 20.45 -21.84
N ALA A 185 16.81 19.42 -22.62
CA ALA A 185 16.58 18.02 -22.23
C ALA A 185 17.48 17.66 -21.03
N MET A 186 16.88 17.22 -19.94
CA MET A 186 17.55 16.88 -18.68
C MET A 186 17.63 15.37 -18.43
N GLY A 187 17.06 14.55 -19.32
CA GLY A 187 17.08 13.09 -19.20
C GLY A 187 16.52 12.59 -17.86
N VAL A 188 17.27 11.70 -17.20
CA VAL A 188 16.88 11.07 -15.92
C VAL A 188 16.70 12.10 -14.79
N ALA A 189 17.54 13.14 -14.74
CA ALA A 189 17.38 14.23 -13.76
C ALA A 189 16.07 15.00 -13.97
N GLY A 190 15.66 15.18 -15.25
CA GLY A 190 14.38 15.77 -15.61
C GLY A 190 13.18 14.99 -15.05
N ALA A 191 13.23 13.66 -15.10
CA ALA A 191 12.20 12.82 -14.48
C ALA A 191 12.11 13.01 -12.96
N ALA A 192 13.25 13.13 -12.28
CA ALA A 192 13.26 13.39 -10.84
C ALA A 192 12.70 14.77 -10.50
N ILE A 193 13.07 15.82 -11.24
CA ILE A 193 12.54 17.19 -11.05
C ILE A 193 11.04 17.23 -11.33
N GLY A 194 10.56 16.59 -12.40
CA GLY A 194 9.14 16.49 -12.71
C GLY A 194 8.35 15.84 -11.58
N THR A 195 8.92 14.80 -10.96
CA THR A 195 8.34 14.15 -9.78
C THR A 195 8.31 15.11 -8.58
N VAL A 196 9.34 15.91 -8.34
CA VAL A 196 9.34 16.91 -7.25
C VAL A 196 8.24 17.94 -7.48
N ILE A 197 8.12 18.48 -8.69
CA ILE A 197 7.10 19.50 -9.03
C ILE A 197 5.69 18.94 -8.78
N SER A 198 5.43 17.72 -9.25
CA SER A 198 4.12 17.08 -9.08
C SER A 198 3.78 16.77 -7.62
N THR A 199 4.78 16.40 -6.80
CA THR A 199 4.58 16.18 -5.37
C THR A 199 4.32 17.48 -4.61
N ILE A 200 5.00 18.58 -4.97
CA ILE A 200 4.70 19.92 -4.44
C ILE A 200 3.27 20.31 -4.80
N PHE A 201 2.88 20.14 -6.07
CA PHE A 201 1.52 20.43 -6.51
C PHE A 201 0.48 19.63 -5.70
N SER A 202 0.69 18.31 -5.55
CA SER A 202 -0.19 17.43 -4.80
C SER A 202 -0.31 17.84 -3.33
N LEU A 203 0.80 18.23 -2.70
CA LEU A 203 0.82 18.73 -1.32
C LEU A 203 0.01 20.03 -1.18
N CYS A 204 0.30 21.01 -2.02
CA CYS A 204 -0.39 22.31 -1.98
C CYS A 204 -1.90 22.14 -2.22
N TRP A 205 -2.28 21.31 -3.18
CA TRP A 205 -3.67 21.00 -3.50
C TRP A 205 -4.37 20.29 -2.33
N THR A 206 -3.72 19.32 -1.71
CA THR A 206 -4.25 18.63 -0.52
C THR A 206 -4.47 19.60 0.63
N ILE A 207 -3.50 20.47 0.93
CA ILE A 207 -3.62 21.48 2.00
C ILE A 207 -4.75 22.45 1.70
N TYR A 208 -4.89 22.90 0.44
CA TYR A 208 -6.00 23.77 0.02
C TYR A 208 -7.36 23.15 0.30
N LEU A 209 -7.54 21.89 -0.11
CA LEU A 209 -8.79 21.15 0.12
C LEU A 209 -9.09 20.92 1.61
N MET A 210 -8.05 20.61 2.41
CA MET A 210 -8.23 20.44 3.85
C MET A 210 -8.59 21.73 4.56
N LYS A 211 -8.02 22.88 4.14
CA LYS A 211 -8.42 24.19 4.65
C LYS A 211 -9.87 24.50 4.30
N LYS A 212 -10.28 24.24 3.05
CA LYS A 212 -11.67 24.42 2.58
C LYS A 212 -12.67 23.60 3.40
N ASP A 213 -12.27 22.38 3.81
CA ASP A 213 -13.13 21.48 4.60
C ASP A 213 -13.00 21.68 6.12
N HIS A 214 -12.29 22.73 6.56
CA HIS A 214 -12.06 23.05 7.99
C HIS A 214 -11.44 21.90 8.79
N LEU A 215 -10.58 21.09 8.17
CA LEU A 215 -9.90 19.97 8.81
C LEU A 215 -8.54 20.31 9.45
N LEU A 216 -8.10 21.57 9.34
CA LEU A 216 -6.84 22.05 9.90
C LEU A 216 -7.02 23.01 11.07
N GLU A 217 -8.25 23.19 11.54
CA GLU A 217 -8.57 24.12 12.61
C GLU A 217 -8.31 23.51 14.00
N GLY A 218 -7.78 24.30 14.91
CA GLY A 218 -7.46 23.88 16.28
C GLY A 218 -6.22 22.98 16.37
N GLY A 219 -5.94 22.45 17.56
CA GLY A 219 -4.84 21.55 17.85
C GLY A 219 -3.45 22.21 17.94
N SER A 220 -2.49 21.47 18.49
CA SER A 220 -1.10 21.89 18.71
C SER A 220 -0.13 21.07 17.87
N PHE A 221 1.01 21.67 17.50
CA PHE A 221 2.12 20.94 16.88
C PHE A 221 3.01 20.21 17.90
N ILE A 222 2.96 20.61 19.17
CA ILE A 222 3.82 20.04 20.21
C ILE A 222 3.21 18.73 20.70
N PRO A 223 3.87 17.60 20.51
CA PRO A 223 3.38 16.31 20.97
C PRO A 223 3.45 16.22 22.50
N ASP A 224 2.42 15.67 23.09
CA ASP A 224 2.29 15.39 24.50
C ASP A 224 2.36 13.88 24.80
N GLN A 225 2.43 13.55 26.09
CA GLN A 225 2.47 12.14 26.52
C GLN A 225 1.21 11.36 26.07
N ALA A 226 0.05 12.03 26.02
CA ALA A 226 -1.20 11.42 25.59
C ALA A 226 -1.14 11.01 24.10
N TYR A 227 -0.53 11.85 23.27
CA TYR A 227 -0.28 11.53 21.85
C TYR A 227 0.58 10.27 21.70
N PHE A 228 1.74 10.22 22.37
CA PHE A 228 2.62 9.05 22.29
C PHE A 228 1.94 7.77 22.79
N LYS A 229 1.20 7.84 23.88
CA LYS A 229 0.46 6.70 24.45
C LYS A 229 -0.58 6.13 23.47
N LYS A 230 -1.19 6.98 22.63
CA LYS A 230 -2.19 6.58 21.63
C LYS A 230 -1.56 6.13 20.33
N VAL A 231 -0.58 6.86 19.80
CA VAL A 231 -0.03 6.64 18.45
C VAL A 231 1.03 5.54 18.43
N THR A 232 1.95 5.51 19.40
CA THR A 232 3.11 4.59 19.38
C THR A 232 2.73 3.11 19.29
N PRO A 233 1.76 2.59 20.06
CA PRO A 233 1.39 1.17 19.97
C PRO A 233 0.82 0.79 18.60
N ILE A 234 0.06 1.70 17.98
CA ILE A 234 -0.52 1.50 16.66
C ILE A 234 0.59 1.55 15.61
N PHE A 235 1.45 2.58 15.69
CA PHE A 235 2.58 2.76 14.79
C PHE A 235 3.50 1.55 14.80
N LEU A 236 3.96 1.11 15.97
CA LEU A 236 4.85 -0.05 16.08
C LEU A 236 4.21 -1.32 15.51
N SER A 237 2.91 -1.53 15.74
CA SER A 237 2.20 -2.69 15.20
C SER A 237 2.17 -2.67 13.67
N VAL A 238 1.84 -1.51 13.07
CA VAL A 238 1.75 -1.38 11.61
C VAL A 238 3.14 -1.39 10.97
N PHE A 239 4.12 -0.73 11.60
CA PHE A 239 5.50 -0.70 11.13
C PHE A 239 6.14 -2.09 11.13
N SER A 240 5.98 -2.83 12.22
CA SER A 240 6.46 -4.21 12.31
C SER A 240 5.79 -5.12 11.28
N GLU A 241 4.47 -4.98 11.08
CA GLU A 241 3.74 -5.75 10.07
C GLU A 241 4.30 -5.51 8.66
N GLN A 242 4.57 -4.25 8.27
CA GLN A 242 5.15 -3.94 6.97
C GLN A 242 6.58 -4.50 6.83
N GLY A 243 7.39 -4.44 7.89
CA GLY A 243 8.72 -5.04 7.93
C GLY A 243 8.69 -6.57 7.74
N PHE A 244 7.81 -7.23 8.46
CA PHE A 244 7.61 -8.69 8.36
C PHE A 244 7.13 -9.10 6.97
N GLU A 245 6.23 -8.32 6.36
CA GLU A 245 5.77 -8.56 5.01
C GLU A 245 6.93 -8.49 4.01
N ARG A 246 7.82 -7.50 4.13
CA ARG A 246 8.99 -7.36 3.26
C ARG A 246 9.96 -8.53 3.39
N ILE A 247 10.28 -8.94 4.62
CA ILE A 247 11.16 -10.10 4.87
C ILE A 247 10.55 -11.36 4.23
N GLY A 248 9.28 -11.63 4.48
CA GLY A 248 8.60 -12.80 3.93
C GLY A 248 8.54 -12.81 2.40
N MET A 249 8.32 -11.64 1.78
CA MET A 249 8.31 -11.51 0.32
C MET A 249 9.70 -11.73 -0.30
N VAL A 250 10.76 -11.17 0.31
CA VAL A 250 12.14 -11.38 -0.16
C VAL A 250 12.51 -12.87 -0.11
N LEU A 251 12.21 -13.56 0.99
CA LEU A 251 12.47 -14.99 1.12
C LEU A 251 11.69 -15.82 0.10
N PHE A 252 10.40 -15.50 -0.09
CA PHE A 252 9.53 -16.15 -1.06
C PHE A 252 10.04 -15.99 -2.49
N THR A 253 10.37 -14.76 -2.90
CA THR A 253 10.89 -14.47 -4.24
C THR A 253 12.23 -15.15 -4.48
N ARG A 254 13.14 -15.16 -3.48
CA ARG A 254 14.42 -15.84 -3.57
C ARG A 254 14.28 -17.35 -3.79
N MET A 255 13.33 -17.98 -3.08
CA MET A 255 13.04 -19.40 -3.28
C MET A 255 12.42 -19.67 -4.65
N ALA A 256 11.51 -18.81 -5.13
CA ALA A 256 10.97 -18.94 -6.48
C ALA A 256 12.06 -18.78 -7.56
N ALA A 257 13.02 -17.89 -7.35
CA ALA A 257 14.16 -17.68 -8.27
C ALA A 257 15.10 -18.92 -8.36
N SER A 258 15.17 -19.74 -7.32
CA SER A 258 15.97 -20.98 -7.33
C SER A 258 15.43 -22.06 -8.26
N LEU A 259 14.20 -21.92 -8.77
CA LEU A 259 13.59 -22.86 -9.70
C LEU A 259 14.11 -22.74 -11.15
N GLY A 260 14.91 -21.71 -11.45
CA GLY A 260 15.43 -21.44 -12.77
C GLY A 260 14.75 -20.30 -13.51
N THR A 261 15.25 -19.96 -14.68
CA THR A 261 14.86 -18.73 -15.41
C THR A 261 13.39 -18.72 -15.84
N ILE A 262 12.92 -19.79 -16.49
CA ILE A 262 11.54 -19.85 -17.02
C ILE A 262 10.50 -19.89 -15.90
N PRO A 263 10.61 -20.79 -14.86
CA PRO A 263 9.69 -20.77 -13.75
C PRO A 263 9.68 -19.41 -13.01
N PHE A 264 10.83 -18.75 -12.87
CA PHE A 264 10.91 -17.44 -12.23
C PHE A 264 10.28 -16.33 -13.08
N ALA A 265 10.41 -16.40 -14.41
CA ALA A 265 9.71 -15.47 -15.30
C ALA A 265 8.19 -15.63 -15.18
N VAL A 266 7.67 -16.86 -15.17
CA VAL A 266 6.24 -17.15 -14.95
C VAL A 266 5.79 -16.63 -13.57
N HIS A 267 6.59 -16.89 -12.52
CA HIS A 267 6.32 -16.36 -11.18
C HIS A 267 6.20 -14.84 -11.18
N SER A 268 7.13 -14.14 -11.84
CA SER A 268 7.16 -12.67 -11.88
C SER A 268 5.94 -12.10 -12.60
N ILE A 269 5.51 -12.72 -13.69
CA ILE A 269 4.28 -12.33 -14.42
C ILE A 269 3.05 -12.53 -13.51
N CYS A 270 2.91 -13.70 -12.90
CA CYS A 270 1.81 -13.98 -11.99
C CYS A 270 1.80 -13.02 -10.79
N MET A 271 2.97 -12.62 -10.26
CA MET A 271 3.05 -11.61 -9.19
C MET A 271 2.58 -10.24 -9.65
N ASN A 272 2.94 -9.79 -10.85
CA ASN A 272 2.42 -8.53 -11.41
C ASN A 272 0.88 -8.53 -11.51
N ILE A 273 0.30 -9.65 -11.92
CA ILE A 273 -1.16 -9.81 -11.97
C ILE A 273 -1.76 -9.81 -10.56
N ALA A 274 -1.11 -10.49 -9.60
CA ALA A 274 -1.51 -10.50 -8.20
C ALA A 274 -1.46 -9.10 -7.58
N ASP A 275 -0.48 -8.26 -7.95
CA ASP A 275 -0.35 -6.88 -7.46
C ASP A 275 -1.52 -5.99 -7.92
N ILE A 276 -2.04 -6.19 -9.15
CA ILE A 276 -3.25 -5.50 -9.62
C ILE A 276 -4.46 -5.87 -8.72
N TYR A 277 -4.56 -7.14 -8.33
CA TYR A 277 -5.62 -7.58 -7.40
C TYR A 277 -5.40 -7.05 -5.99
N TRP A 278 -4.16 -6.98 -5.54
CA TRP A 278 -3.80 -6.47 -4.24
C TRP A 278 -4.28 -5.02 -4.02
N ASP A 279 -4.19 -4.18 -5.04
CA ASP A 279 -4.57 -2.78 -4.92
C ASP A 279 -6.05 -2.57 -4.61
N TYR A 280 -6.98 -3.29 -5.28
CA TYR A 280 -8.38 -3.16 -4.91
C TYR A 280 -8.66 -3.74 -3.52
N ILE A 281 -7.98 -4.85 -3.15
CA ILE A 281 -8.11 -5.47 -1.84
C ILE A 281 -7.67 -4.49 -0.74
N VAL A 282 -6.56 -3.79 -0.94
CA VAL A 282 -6.08 -2.73 -0.03
C VAL A 282 -7.10 -1.61 0.11
N GLY A 283 -7.72 -1.19 -1.00
CA GLY A 283 -8.79 -0.18 -0.98
C GLY A 283 -9.98 -0.60 -0.10
N PHE A 284 -10.43 -1.85 -0.21
CA PHE A 284 -11.49 -2.41 0.65
C PHE A 284 -11.05 -2.55 2.10
N GLY A 285 -9.79 -2.93 2.36
CA GLY A 285 -9.21 -2.98 3.70
C GLY A 285 -9.19 -1.61 4.39
N LYS A 286 -8.75 -0.56 3.67
CA LYS A 286 -8.78 0.84 4.13
C LYS A 286 -10.21 1.29 4.46
N ALA A 287 -11.18 1.04 3.56
CA ALA A 287 -12.58 1.41 3.78
C ALA A 287 -13.17 0.69 5.00
N SER A 288 -12.83 -0.59 5.19
CA SER A 288 -13.26 -1.38 6.35
C SER A 288 -12.68 -0.83 7.66
N MET A 289 -11.41 -0.40 7.65
CA MET A 289 -10.78 0.21 8.81
C MET A 289 -11.46 1.54 9.19
N VAL A 290 -11.71 2.38 8.20
CA VAL A 290 -12.34 3.70 8.39
C VAL A 290 -13.78 3.55 8.89
N THR A 291 -14.58 2.73 8.22
CA THR A 291 -16.00 2.56 8.59
C THR A 291 -16.17 1.89 9.97
N ALA A 292 -15.30 0.95 10.33
CA ALA A 292 -15.28 0.37 11.67
C ALA A 292 -14.89 1.42 12.74
N GLY A 293 -13.84 2.23 12.47
CA GLY A 293 -13.42 3.31 13.37
C GLY A 293 -14.52 4.37 13.56
N GLN A 294 -15.15 4.82 12.47
CA GLN A 294 -16.27 5.77 12.54
C GLN A 294 -17.47 5.22 13.31
N SER A 295 -17.82 3.94 13.12
CA SER A 295 -18.92 3.30 13.87
C SER A 295 -18.62 3.24 15.36
N ILE A 296 -17.37 2.99 15.74
CA ILE A 296 -16.93 3.00 17.15
C ILE A 296 -16.98 4.42 17.72
N GLY A 297 -16.50 5.41 16.97
CA GLY A 297 -16.60 6.81 17.38
C GLY A 297 -18.02 7.27 17.63
N LYS A 298 -18.98 6.84 16.80
CA LYS A 298 -20.42 7.08 16.97
C LYS A 298 -21.06 6.21 18.07
N LYS A 299 -20.35 5.24 18.61
CA LYS A 299 -20.89 4.22 19.53
C LYS A 299 -22.09 3.45 18.93
N SER A 300 -22.08 3.20 17.61
CA SER A 300 -23.19 2.55 16.90
C SER A 300 -22.82 1.11 16.52
N GLU A 301 -23.30 0.15 17.29
CA GLU A 301 -23.16 -1.28 17.04
C GLU A 301 -23.82 -1.70 15.72
N THR A 302 -24.99 -1.14 15.44
CA THR A 302 -25.74 -1.42 14.22
C THR A 302 -24.96 -1.02 12.97
N GLU A 303 -24.32 0.18 12.95
CA GLU A 303 -23.49 0.62 11.84
C GLU A 303 -22.26 -0.28 11.69
N TRP A 304 -21.60 -0.63 12.78
CA TRP A 304 -20.44 -1.51 12.76
C TRP A 304 -20.76 -2.87 12.12
N HIS A 305 -21.86 -3.52 12.54
CA HIS A 305 -22.30 -4.78 11.94
C HIS A 305 -22.71 -4.65 10.46
N ALA A 306 -23.33 -3.55 10.11
CA ALA A 306 -23.76 -3.28 8.73
C ALA A 306 -22.55 -3.09 7.81
N PHE A 307 -21.57 -2.27 8.21
CA PHE A 307 -20.36 -2.05 7.42
C PHE A 307 -19.47 -3.29 7.35
N LYS A 308 -19.38 -4.09 8.43
CA LYS A 308 -18.70 -5.39 8.39
C LYS A 308 -19.29 -6.29 7.30
N ARG A 309 -20.63 -6.43 7.27
CA ARG A 309 -21.31 -7.24 6.25
C ARG A 309 -21.11 -6.67 4.84
N ALA A 310 -21.19 -5.36 4.69
CA ALA A 310 -20.96 -4.70 3.40
C ALA A 310 -19.53 -4.95 2.91
N GLY A 311 -18.52 -4.77 3.76
CA GLY A 311 -17.13 -5.01 3.42
C GLY A 311 -16.87 -6.43 2.93
N ILE A 312 -17.25 -7.43 3.71
CA ILE A 312 -17.07 -8.85 3.35
C ILE A 312 -17.82 -9.18 2.04
N LYS A 313 -19.06 -8.74 1.92
CA LYS A 313 -19.90 -8.98 0.72
C LYS A 313 -19.26 -8.41 -0.55
N TRP A 314 -18.88 -7.14 -0.53
CA TRP A 314 -18.34 -6.48 -1.73
C TRP A 314 -16.95 -6.96 -2.09
N THR A 315 -16.12 -7.26 -1.10
CA THR A 315 -14.82 -7.92 -1.36
C THR A 315 -15.02 -9.27 -2.03
N LEU A 316 -15.97 -10.08 -1.57
CA LEU A 316 -16.27 -11.37 -2.18
C LEU A 316 -16.77 -11.21 -3.63
N ILE A 317 -17.64 -10.25 -3.90
CA ILE A 317 -18.13 -9.96 -5.26
C ILE A 317 -16.97 -9.57 -6.19
N CYS A 318 -16.09 -8.65 -5.75
CA CYS A 318 -14.94 -8.24 -6.54
C CYS A 318 -13.94 -9.40 -6.73
N SER A 319 -13.68 -10.20 -5.69
CA SER A 319 -12.82 -11.38 -5.82
C SER A 319 -13.40 -12.43 -6.78
N THR A 320 -14.74 -12.60 -6.79
CA THR A 320 -15.40 -13.50 -7.75
C THR A 320 -15.26 -12.98 -9.18
N ALA A 321 -15.44 -11.66 -9.39
CA ALA A 321 -15.26 -11.06 -10.72
C ALA A 321 -13.80 -11.20 -11.20
N ALA A 322 -12.82 -10.90 -10.34
CA ALA A 322 -11.40 -11.04 -10.64
C ALA A 322 -11.02 -12.50 -10.94
N PHE A 323 -11.51 -13.43 -10.12
CA PHE A 323 -11.32 -14.87 -10.36
C PHE A 323 -11.87 -15.33 -11.72
N THR A 324 -13.13 -14.97 -12.00
CA THR A 324 -13.79 -15.36 -13.25
C THR A 324 -13.05 -14.80 -14.46
N LEU A 325 -12.67 -13.52 -14.42
CA LEU A 325 -11.90 -12.87 -15.48
C LEU A 325 -10.57 -13.60 -15.72
N THR A 326 -9.82 -13.85 -14.64
CA THR A 326 -8.51 -14.51 -14.75
C THR A 326 -8.65 -15.97 -15.16
N ALA A 327 -9.61 -16.73 -14.63
CA ALA A 327 -9.77 -18.13 -14.95
C ALA A 327 -10.19 -18.36 -16.41
N VAL A 328 -11.06 -17.46 -16.95
CA VAL A 328 -11.53 -17.53 -18.35
C VAL A 328 -10.46 -17.08 -19.32
N PHE A 329 -9.79 -15.95 -19.03
CA PHE A 329 -8.84 -15.30 -19.94
C PHE A 329 -7.37 -15.50 -19.53
N ARG A 330 -7.02 -16.57 -18.78
CA ARG A 330 -5.67 -16.75 -18.23
C ARG A 330 -4.57 -16.82 -19.30
N GLU A 331 -4.85 -17.47 -20.43
CA GLU A 331 -3.89 -17.62 -21.51
C GLU A 331 -3.70 -16.31 -22.26
N GLU A 332 -4.78 -15.60 -22.56
CA GLU A 332 -4.75 -14.29 -23.18
C GLU A 332 -4.06 -13.25 -22.28
N ILE A 333 -4.40 -13.22 -21.00
CA ILE A 333 -3.75 -12.30 -20.05
C ILE A 333 -2.25 -12.59 -19.97
N PHE A 334 -1.85 -13.87 -19.89
CA PHE A 334 -0.45 -14.22 -19.80
C PHE A 334 0.30 -13.89 -21.10
N SER A 335 -0.32 -14.11 -22.27
CA SER A 335 0.28 -13.86 -23.58
C SER A 335 0.61 -12.38 -23.83
N PHE A 336 -0.03 -11.44 -23.13
CA PHE A 336 0.36 -10.02 -23.17
C PHE A 336 1.76 -9.78 -22.57
N TYR A 337 2.23 -10.67 -21.68
CA TYR A 337 3.53 -10.55 -21.03
C TYR A 337 4.62 -11.39 -21.67
N SER A 338 4.26 -12.58 -22.19
CA SER A 338 5.22 -13.51 -22.78
C SER A 338 4.59 -14.35 -23.88
N SER A 339 5.33 -14.48 -24.99
CA SER A 339 4.99 -15.39 -26.10
C SER A 339 5.80 -16.68 -26.08
N ASP A 340 6.61 -16.92 -25.03
CA ASP A 340 7.42 -18.14 -24.88
C ASP A 340 6.50 -19.34 -24.65
N PRO A 341 6.54 -20.40 -25.51
CA PRO A 341 5.66 -21.56 -25.43
C PRO A 341 5.83 -22.36 -24.11
N GLU A 342 7.06 -22.43 -23.58
CA GLU A 342 7.35 -23.16 -22.34
C GLU A 342 6.78 -22.41 -21.12
N ALA A 343 6.98 -21.08 -21.08
CA ALA A 343 6.39 -20.23 -20.06
C ALA A 343 4.85 -20.27 -20.10
N LEU A 344 4.24 -20.24 -21.29
CA LEU A 344 2.81 -20.30 -21.47
C LEU A 344 2.22 -21.64 -20.99
N ALA A 345 2.86 -22.76 -21.34
CA ALA A 345 2.44 -24.10 -20.88
C ALA A 345 2.49 -24.22 -19.34
N MET A 346 3.49 -23.61 -18.68
CA MET A 346 3.64 -23.62 -17.23
C MET A 346 2.69 -22.66 -16.54
N SER A 347 2.22 -21.60 -17.19
CA SER A 347 1.43 -20.52 -16.58
C SER A 347 0.03 -20.95 -16.13
N GLY A 348 -0.61 -21.90 -16.82
CA GLY A 348 -2.03 -22.20 -16.68
C GLY A 348 -2.47 -22.51 -15.24
N ILE A 349 -1.74 -23.38 -14.53
CA ILE A 349 -2.04 -23.75 -13.13
C ILE A 349 -1.64 -22.61 -12.19
N ALA A 350 -0.49 -21.98 -12.41
CA ALA A 350 -0.02 -20.86 -11.57
C ALA A 350 -1.01 -19.69 -11.60
N MET A 351 -1.53 -19.35 -12.78
CA MET A 351 -2.55 -18.32 -12.99
C MET A 351 -3.88 -18.65 -12.28
N LEU A 352 -4.30 -19.91 -12.31
CA LEU A 352 -5.51 -20.34 -11.59
C LEU A 352 -5.33 -20.21 -10.08
N ILE A 353 -4.18 -20.64 -9.54
CA ILE A 353 -3.91 -20.49 -8.10
C ILE A 353 -3.84 -19.00 -7.75
N CYS A 354 -3.17 -18.17 -8.56
CA CYS A 354 -3.14 -16.71 -8.40
C CYS A 354 -4.56 -16.14 -8.32
N ALA A 355 -5.47 -16.57 -9.20
CA ALA A 355 -6.86 -16.14 -9.17
C ALA A 355 -7.60 -16.58 -7.90
N VAL A 356 -7.38 -17.81 -7.42
CA VAL A 356 -7.98 -18.34 -6.18
C VAL A 356 -7.49 -17.60 -4.94
N VAL A 357 -6.23 -17.19 -4.91
CA VAL A 357 -5.61 -16.45 -3.79
C VAL A 357 -6.39 -15.16 -3.45
N ASN A 358 -7.06 -14.55 -4.43
CA ASN A 358 -7.87 -13.34 -4.22
C ASN A 358 -8.96 -13.49 -3.15
N PHE A 359 -9.57 -14.67 -3.04
CA PHE A 359 -10.64 -14.88 -2.07
C PHE A 359 -10.13 -14.79 -0.62
N PRO A 360 -9.17 -15.63 -0.19
CA PRO A 360 -8.65 -15.54 1.16
C PRO A 360 -7.91 -14.23 1.43
N ALA A 361 -7.16 -13.68 0.45
CA ALA A 361 -6.45 -12.41 0.61
C ALA A 361 -7.41 -11.23 0.82
N GLY A 362 -8.46 -11.12 -0.01
CA GLY A 362 -9.47 -10.08 0.12
C GLY A 362 -10.23 -10.17 1.44
N HIS A 363 -10.64 -11.37 1.84
CA HIS A 363 -11.30 -11.61 3.11
C HIS A 363 -10.39 -11.26 4.30
N ALA A 364 -9.14 -11.74 4.28
CA ALA A 364 -8.16 -11.48 5.34
C ALA A 364 -7.94 -9.98 5.54
N LEU A 365 -7.71 -9.23 4.46
CA LEU A 365 -7.40 -7.81 4.55
C LEU A 365 -8.61 -6.95 4.93
N THR A 366 -9.80 -7.32 4.47
CA THR A 366 -11.07 -6.70 4.90
C THR A 366 -11.31 -6.90 6.39
N CYS A 367 -11.17 -8.13 6.89
CA CYS A 367 -11.29 -8.45 8.32
C CYS A 367 -10.17 -7.78 9.14
N ALA A 368 -8.93 -7.74 8.64
CA ALA A 368 -7.83 -7.00 9.26
C ALA A 368 -8.13 -5.51 9.38
N GLY A 369 -8.74 -4.90 8.34
CA GLY A 369 -9.21 -3.52 8.38
C GLY A 369 -10.21 -3.30 9.51
N ILE A 370 -11.24 -4.14 9.62
CA ILE A 370 -12.24 -4.07 10.70
C ILE A 370 -11.57 -4.23 12.08
N LEU A 371 -10.66 -5.20 12.22
CA LEU A 371 -9.93 -5.43 13.47
C LEU A 371 -9.07 -4.22 13.86
N ARG A 372 -8.34 -3.63 12.90
CA ARG A 372 -7.55 -2.41 13.14
C ARG A 372 -8.45 -1.25 13.56
N GLY A 373 -9.55 -0.99 12.81
CA GLY A 373 -10.56 0.01 13.16
C GLY A 373 -11.11 -0.18 14.57
N SER A 374 -11.23 -1.45 14.99
CA SER A 374 -11.70 -1.84 16.32
C SER A 374 -10.58 -1.96 17.38
N GLY A 375 -9.37 -1.40 17.10
CA GLY A 375 -8.28 -1.32 18.09
C GLY A 375 -7.46 -2.60 18.28
N LYS A 376 -7.55 -3.58 17.37
CA LYS A 376 -6.82 -4.85 17.44
C LYS A 376 -5.60 -4.89 16.51
N THR A 377 -4.88 -3.77 16.36
CA THR A 377 -3.71 -3.64 15.49
C THR A 377 -2.59 -4.62 15.83
N ALA A 378 -2.25 -4.75 17.12
CA ALA A 378 -1.22 -5.68 17.56
C ALA A 378 -1.57 -7.15 17.27
N SER A 379 -2.84 -7.54 17.37
CA SER A 379 -3.27 -8.89 17.02
C SER A 379 -3.15 -9.17 15.53
N VAL A 380 -3.39 -8.16 14.68
CA VAL A 380 -3.20 -8.25 13.23
C VAL A 380 -1.72 -8.42 12.91
N ALA A 381 -0.84 -7.59 13.49
CA ALA A 381 0.61 -7.71 13.31
C ALA A 381 1.15 -9.07 13.77
N ALA A 382 0.65 -9.59 14.89
CA ALA A 382 1.09 -10.87 15.44
C ALA A 382 0.79 -12.06 14.51
N TYR A 383 -0.44 -12.20 14.00
CA TYR A 383 -0.72 -13.31 13.06
C TYR A 383 -0.06 -13.09 11.70
N ALA A 384 0.13 -11.83 11.27
CA ALA A 384 0.86 -11.52 10.05
C ALA A 384 2.34 -11.96 10.17
N PHE A 385 2.98 -11.69 11.30
CA PHE A 385 4.34 -12.17 11.58
C PHE A 385 4.45 -13.70 11.45
N VAL A 386 3.59 -14.43 12.16
CA VAL A 386 3.60 -15.89 12.13
C VAL A 386 3.35 -16.43 10.72
N SER A 387 2.37 -15.87 10.02
CA SER A 387 1.96 -16.35 8.70
C SER A 387 3.00 -16.01 7.61
N ILE A 388 3.37 -14.74 7.49
CA ILE A 388 4.19 -14.26 6.36
C ILE A 388 5.67 -14.56 6.56
N THR A 389 6.17 -14.35 7.79
CA THR A 389 7.62 -14.43 8.06
C THR A 389 8.06 -15.85 8.43
N ILE A 390 7.18 -16.65 9.03
CA ILE A 390 7.51 -18.01 9.49
C ILE A 390 6.88 -19.06 8.58
N LEU A 391 5.54 -19.11 8.51
CA LEU A 391 4.85 -20.21 7.83
C LEU A 391 5.02 -20.18 6.32
N ARG A 392 4.92 -19.01 5.68
CA ARG A 392 5.07 -18.92 4.22
C ARG A 392 6.44 -19.43 3.74
N PRO A 393 7.60 -18.99 4.28
CA PRO A 393 8.89 -19.53 3.86
C PRO A 393 9.03 -21.02 4.14
N ILE A 394 8.58 -21.51 5.30
CA ILE A 394 8.63 -22.94 5.64
C ILE A 394 7.80 -23.77 4.67
N MET A 395 6.55 -23.36 4.40
CA MET A 395 5.67 -24.07 3.46
C MET A 395 6.20 -23.99 2.02
N THR A 396 6.76 -22.84 1.63
CA THR A 396 7.40 -22.70 0.32
C THR A 396 8.58 -23.67 0.21
N ALA A 397 9.48 -23.69 1.17
CA ALA A 397 10.60 -24.64 1.18
C ALA A 397 10.13 -26.11 1.16
N PHE A 398 9.10 -26.43 1.93
CA PHE A 398 8.53 -27.77 1.96
C PHE A 398 7.97 -28.19 0.59
N PHE A 399 7.13 -27.38 -0.03
CA PHE A 399 6.54 -27.72 -1.32
C PHE A 399 7.55 -27.69 -2.48
N LEU A 400 8.56 -26.82 -2.42
CA LEU A 400 9.59 -26.76 -3.45
C LEU A 400 10.61 -27.88 -3.34
N PHE A 401 11.18 -28.08 -2.15
CA PHE A 401 12.37 -28.94 -1.98
C PHE A 401 12.04 -30.35 -1.48
N VAL A 402 10.96 -30.52 -0.67
CA VAL A 402 10.57 -31.84 -0.16
C VAL A 402 9.56 -32.51 -1.09
N MET A 403 8.51 -31.79 -1.48
CA MET A 403 7.48 -32.33 -2.37
C MET A 403 7.84 -32.21 -3.86
N SER A 404 8.84 -31.39 -4.21
CA SER A 404 9.27 -31.16 -5.60
C SER A 404 8.15 -30.66 -6.54
N TRP A 405 7.20 -29.88 -6.01
CA TRP A 405 6.07 -29.35 -6.81
C TRP A 405 6.43 -28.13 -7.68
N GLY A 406 7.71 -27.70 -7.63
CA GLY A 406 8.17 -26.58 -8.44
C GLY A 406 7.36 -25.29 -8.22
N LEU A 407 7.09 -24.56 -9.30
CA LEU A 407 6.37 -23.28 -9.24
C LEU A 407 4.97 -23.41 -8.62
N VAL A 408 4.25 -24.48 -8.92
CA VAL A 408 2.92 -24.75 -8.36
C VAL A 408 3.00 -24.83 -6.83
N GLY A 409 4.05 -25.46 -6.28
CA GLY A 409 4.30 -25.53 -4.84
C GLY A 409 4.48 -24.18 -4.19
N ALA A 410 5.22 -23.25 -4.83
CA ALA A 410 5.35 -21.88 -4.34
C ALA A 410 3.99 -21.16 -4.24
N TRP A 411 3.16 -21.27 -5.27
CA TRP A 411 1.84 -20.65 -5.29
C TRP A 411 0.86 -21.33 -4.33
N CYS A 412 0.96 -22.64 -4.12
CA CYS A 412 0.22 -23.34 -3.06
C CYS A 412 0.60 -22.86 -1.65
N ALA A 413 1.88 -22.61 -1.41
CA ALA A 413 2.34 -22.05 -0.13
C ALA A 413 1.77 -20.65 0.11
N LEU A 414 1.72 -19.80 -0.93
CA LEU A 414 1.10 -18.48 -0.86
C LEU A 414 -0.41 -18.58 -0.59
N LEU A 415 -1.11 -19.47 -1.27
CA LEU A 415 -2.54 -19.71 -1.04
C LEU A 415 -2.82 -20.17 0.39
N LEU A 416 -2.04 -21.12 0.91
CA LEU A 416 -2.16 -21.61 2.27
C LEU A 416 -1.93 -20.50 3.30
N ASP A 417 -0.90 -19.69 3.11
CA ASP A 417 -0.64 -18.51 3.94
C ASP A 417 -1.84 -17.56 3.98
N GLN A 418 -2.42 -17.23 2.83
CA GLN A 418 -3.60 -16.35 2.77
C GLN A 418 -4.83 -16.99 3.43
N CYS A 419 -5.03 -18.30 3.30
CA CYS A 419 -6.09 -19.02 4.00
C CYS A 419 -5.90 -18.98 5.53
N ILE A 420 -4.68 -19.15 6.02
CA ILE A 420 -4.37 -19.06 7.45
C ILE A 420 -4.64 -17.64 7.96
N ARG A 421 -4.21 -16.61 7.23
CA ARG A 421 -4.49 -15.20 7.58
C ARG A 421 -5.99 -14.92 7.61
N ALA A 422 -6.74 -15.39 6.63
CA ALA A 422 -8.19 -15.25 6.58
C ALA A 422 -8.87 -15.92 7.77
N SER A 423 -8.44 -17.13 8.12
CA SER A 423 -8.95 -17.89 9.27
C SER A 423 -8.63 -17.18 10.58
N CYS A 424 -7.37 -16.75 10.78
CA CYS A 424 -6.97 -16.00 11.98
C CYS A 424 -7.77 -14.72 12.14
N ALA A 425 -7.91 -13.93 11.07
CA ALA A 425 -8.67 -12.69 11.06
C ALA A 425 -10.16 -12.93 11.42
N THR A 426 -10.77 -13.98 10.86
CA THR A 426 -12.16 -14.36 11.12
C THR A 426 -12.36 -14.80 12.56
N ILE A 427 -11.47 -15.66 13.09
CA ILE A 427 -11.53 -16.12 14.49
C ILE A 427 -11.41 -14.94 15.46
N LEU A 428 -10.45 -14.03 15.22
CA LEU A 428 -10.26 -12.84 16.04
C LEU A 428 -11.48 -11.90 15.97
N LEU A 429 -12.06 -11.74 14.80
CA LEU A 429 -13.25 -10.92 14.62
C LEU A 429 -14.45 -11.52 15.35
N HIS A 430 -14.61 -12.85 15.29
CA HIS A 430 -15.66 -13.55 16.02
C HIS A 430 -15.46 -13.45 17.55
N ARG A 431 -14.23 -13.62 18.04
CA ARG A 431 -13.90 -13.42 19.47
C ARG A 431 -14.18 -11.99 19.92
N LEU A 432 -13.88 -10.99 19.07
CA LEU A 432 -14.17 -9.60 19.36
C LEU A 432 -15.68 -9.36 19.52
N GLN A 433 -16.49 -9.96 18.65
CA GLN A 433 -17.96 -9.88 18.73
C GLN A 433 -18.51 -10.56 19.99
N LYS A 434 -18.01 -11.76 20.34
CA LYS A 434 -18.41 -12.47 21.57
C LYS A 434 -18.04 -11.71 22.85
N ALA A 435 -16.95 -10.92 22.84
CA ALA A 435 -16.55 -10.13 24.00
C ALA A 435 -17.54 -9.00 24.34
N GLY A 436 -18.45 -8.67 23.44
CA GLY A 436 -19.51 -7.68 23.63
C GLY A 436 -19.11 -6.27 23.23
N TRP A 437 -20.07 -5.51 22.73
CA TRP A 437 -19.90 -4.15 22.22
C TRP A 437 -19.39 -3.17 23.29
N ASN A 438 -19.98 -3.20 24.49
CA ASN A 438 -19.61 -2.28 25.56
C ASN A 438 -18.15 -2.44 25.97
N LYS A 439 -17.66 -3.69 26.11
CA LYS A 439 -16.26 -3.97 26.44
C LYS A 439 -15.29 -3.52 25.35
N MET A 440 -15.74 -3.51 24.09
CA MET A 440 -14.94 -3.00 22.98
C MET A 440 -14.80 -1.48 23.03
N ILE A 441 -15.90 -0.76 23.36
CA ILE A 441 -15.90 0.70 23.46
C ILE A 441 -15.09 1.18 24.66
N GLU A 442 -15.27 0.57 25.84
CA GLU A 442 -14.54 0.92 27.08
C GLU A 442 -13.01 0.89 26.89
N LYS A 443 -12.51 -0.07 26.13
CA LYS A 443 -11.07 -0.19 25.86
C LYS A 443 -10.53 0.87 24.89
N LEU A 444 -11.39 1.59 24.20
CA LEU A 444 -11.04 2.55 23.15
C LEU A 444 -11.46 3.98 23.47
N ALA A 445 -12.19 4.17 24.59
CA ALA A 445 -12.52 5.48 25.16
C ALA A 445 -11.32 6.05 25.89
#